data_494420aca03a7adf2444f924c8434384
#
_entry.id   494420aca03a7adf2444f924c8434384
#
_cell.length_a   1.000
_cell.length_b   1.000
_cell.length_c   1.000
_cell.angle_alpha   90.00
_cell.angle_beta   90.00
_cell.angle_gamma   90.00
#
_symmetry.space_group_name_H-M   'P 1'
#
loop_
_entity.id
_entity.type
_entity.pdbx_description
1 polymer ?
#
loop_
_entity_poly.entity_id
_entity_poly.type
_entity_poly.pdbx_seq_one_letter_code
_entity_poly.pdbx_strand_id
1 'polypeptide(L)'
;MQETVPRRPRWIEAGVLLAALLMGRAAQADSPSFDCTRARDGSIEKLVCSDAALSSLDRKLAEVYAAATRKAVNEHPPTLKAEQIGWIRGRNDCWKSNDKRSCVEADYRHRIASLQARYRLVAGTGPATFFCDGDRRNELVVTFFPTDPKTLIAERGDATSLMYLEPAGPEAKYVGRNETFIEKEGTAVVTWGYGAPPMRCTRAP
;
A
#
# COMPACT_ATOMS: atom_id res chain seq x y z
N MET A 1 -76.73 -26.35 -44.20
CA MET A 1 -76.22 -25.11 -43.58
C MET A 1 -75.32 -25.54 -42.45
N GLN A 2 -74.01 -25.54 -42.60
CA GLN A 2 -73.01 -25.88 -41.58
C GLN A 2 -72.21 -24.61 -41.31
N GLU A 3 -72.35 -24.07 -40.09
CA GLU A 3 -71.57 -22.95 -39.67
C GLU A 3 -70.21 -23.41 -39.24
N THR A 4 -69.19 -22.87 -39.86
CA THR A 4 -67.77 -23.05 -39.55
C THR A 4 -67.34 -22.05 -38.48
N VAL A 5 -66.97 -22.55 -37.30
CA VAL A 5 -66.40 -21.78 -36.23
C VAL A 5 -64.92 -21.52 -36.52
N PRO A 6 -64.38 -20.27 -36.46
CA PRO A 6 -62.99 -20.01 -36.69
C PRO A 6 -62.15 -20.34 -35.40
N ARG A 7 -61.09 -21.14 -35.57
CA ARG A 7 -60.08 -21.43 -34.57
C ARG A 7 -59.21 -20.18 -34.33
N ARG A 8 -59.12 -19.71 -33.09
CA ARG A 8 -58.15 -18.69 -32.65
C ARG A 8 -56.74 -19.28 -32.57
N PRO A 9 -55.70 -18.54 -33.02
CA PRO A 9 -54.31 -19.02 -32.90
C PRO A 9 -53.83 -18.86 -31.44
N ARG A 10 -53.21 -19.94 -30.91
CA ARG A 10 -52.54 -20.00 -29.61
C ARG A 10 -51.11 -19.44 -29.74
N TRP A 11 -50.98 -18.11 -29.64
CA TRP A 11 -49.67 -17.44 -29.60
C TRP A 11 -49.68 -16.42 -28.47
N ILE A 12 -49.72 -16.78 -27.23
CA ILE A 12 -49.36 -15.93 -26.09
C ILE A 12 -49.19 -16.87 -24.89
N GLU A 13 -47.98 -17.40 -24.67
CA GLU A 13 -47.49 -17.87 -23.39
C GLU A 13 -46.02 -18.33 -23.53
N ALA A 14 -45.12 -17.36 -23.84
CA ALA A 14 -43.67 -17.57 -23.69
C ALA A 14 -42.98 -16.23 -23.46
N GLY A 15 -43.10 -15.67 -22.29
CA GLY A 15 -42.52 -14.35 -22.06
C GLY A 15 -42.53 -13.84 -20.60
N VAL A 16 -42.40 -14.72 -19.62
CA VAL A 16 -42.17 -14.27 -18.21
C VAL A 16 -41.38 -15.31 -17.46
N LEU A 17 -40.10 -15.48 -17.74
CA LEU A 17 -39.18 -16.26 -16.89
C LEU A 17 -37.69 -15.93 -17.16
N LEU A 18 -37.32 -14.67 -17.36
CA LEU A 18 -35.92 -14.28 -17.52
C LEU A 18 -35.55 -12.96 -16.83
N ALA A 19 -36.11 -12.65 -15.67
CA ALA A 19 -35.82 -11.40 -14.94
C ALA A 19 -35.41 -11.60 -13.48
N ALA A 20 -34.93 -12.78 -13.08
CA ALA A 20 -34.63 -13.07 -11.65
C ALA A 20 -33.17 -13.47 -11.37
N LEU A 21 -32.21 -13.18 -12.23
CA LEU A 21 -30.79 -13.63 -12.03
C LEU A 21 -29.75 -12.50 -11.98
N LEU A 22 -30.13 -11.24 -11.76
CA LEU A 22 -29.20 -10.11 -11.74
C LEU A 22 -29.08 -9.38 -10.38
N MET A 23 -29.59 -9.93 -9.29
CA MET A 23 -29.50 -9.28 -7.95
C MET A 23 -28.65 -10.12 -6.97
N GLY A 24 -27.40 -10.42 -7.30
CA GLY A 24 -26.60 -11.26 -6.41
C GLY A 24 -25.11 -10.90 -6.30
N ARG A 25 -24.67 -9.70 -6.70
CA ARG A 25 -23.22 -9.37 -6.66
C ARG A 25 -22.83 -8.02 -6.05
N ALA A 26 -23.70 -7.31 -5.38
CA ALA A 26 -23.38 -5.99 -4.79
C ALA A 26 -22.90 -6.02 -3.34
N ALA A 27 -22.93 -7.14 -2.63
CA ALA A 27 -22.67 -7.18 -1.19
C ALA A 27 -21.22 -7.53 -0.77
N GLN A 28 -20.29 -7.75 -1.70
CA GLN A 28 -18.90 -8.11 -1.37
C GLN A 28 -17.89 -6.96 -1.52
N ALA A 29 -18.32 -5.79 -2.01
CA ALA A 29 -17.42 -4.66 -2.25
C ALA A 29 -16.97 -3.91 -0.98
N ASP A 30 -17.66 -4.06 0.15
CA ASP A 30 -17.44 -3.24 1.35
C ASP A 30 -16.74 -3.96 2.51
N SER A 31 -16.57 -5.28 2.46
CA SER A 31 -15.91 -6.04 3.52
C SER A 31 -14.39 -6.10 3.35
N PRO A 32 -13.59 -6.14 4.44
CA PRO A 32 -12.15 -6.34 4.37
C PRO A 32 -11.77 -7.74 3.84
N SER A 33 -10.48 -8.03 3.71
CA SER A 33 -9.95 -9.32 3.23
C SER A 33 -10.09 -10.48 4.22
N PHE A 34 -10.52 -10.19 5.45
CA PHE A 34 -10.71 -11.17 6.52
C PHE A 34 -12.17 -11.26 6.98
N ASP A 35 -12.49 -12.33 7.71
CA ASP A 35 -13.83 -12.62 8.21
C ASP A 35 -14.21 -11.76 9.42
N CYS A 36 -15.13 -10.81 9.22
CA CYS A 36 -15.62 -9.89 10.24
C CYS A 36 -16.45 -10.55 11.35
N THR A 37 -16.99 -11.76 11.15
CA THR A 37 -17.75 -12.47 12.17
C THR A 37 -16.86 -12.92 13.34
N ARG A 38 -15.55 -13.01 13.10
CA ARG A 38 -14.53 -13.39 14.07
C ARG A 38 -13.91 -12.19 14.80
N ALA A 39 -14.23 -10.97 14.38
CA ALA A 39 -13.70 -9.75 14.98
C ALA A 39 -14.38 -9.47 16.34
N ARG A 40 -13.57 -9.36 17.40
CA ARG A 40 -14.05 -9.07 18.76
C ARG A 40 -14.49 -7.61 18.86
N ASP A 41 -15.56 -7.35 19.62
CA ASP A 41 -15.98 -5.99 19.89
C ASP A 41 -14.87 -5.17 20.58
N GLY A 42 -14.72 -3.93 20.14
CA GLY A 42 -13.66 -3.02 20.60
C GLY A 42 -12.26 -3.28 20.02
N SER A 43 -12.06 -4.34 19.21
CA SER A 43 -10.78 -4.60 18.53
C SER A 43 -10.57 -3.69 17.32
N ILE A 44 -9.32 -3.58 16.88
CA ILE A 44 -8.97 -2.87 15.63
C ILE A 44 -9.57 -3.58 14.41
N GLU A 45 -9.65 -4.90 14.42
CA GLU A 45 -10.34 -5.67 13.37
C GLU A 45 -11.82 -5.26 13.26
N LYS A 46 -12.50 -5.07 14.39
CA LYS A 46 -13.90 -4.62 14.39
C LYS A 46 -14.03 -3.21 13.83
N LEU A 47 -13.09 -2.31 14.15
CA LEU A 47 -13.03 -0.96 13.58
C LEU A 47 -12.86 -1.03 12.06
N VAL A 48 -11.94 -1.86 11.55
CA VAL A 48 -11.74 -2.07 10.11
C VAL A 48 -13.01 -2.59 9.45
N CYS A 49 -13.71 -3.53 10.07
CA CYS A 49 -14.98 -4.07 9.55
C CYS A 49 -16.12 -3.05 9.48
N SER A 50 -16.12 -2.06 10.37
CA SER A 50 -17.19 -1.05 10.45
C SER A 50 -16.91 0.22 9.65
N ASP A 51 -15.69 0.39 9.13
CA ASP A 51 -15.27 1.56 8.33
C ASP A 51 -14.97 1.13 6.88
N ALA A 52 -15.75 1.61 5.93
CA ALA A 52 -15.62 1.24 4.52
C ALA A 52 -14.25 1.64 3.91
N ALA A 53 -13.67 2.77 4.35
CA ALA A 53 -12.37 3.23 3.88
C ALA A 53 -11.24 2.31 4.40
N LEU A 54 -11.29 1.93 5.68
CA LEU A 54 -10.33 0.98 6.26
C LEU A 54 -10.48 -0.41 5.66
N SER A 55 -11.71 -0.88 5.42
CA SER A 55 -11.98 -2.13 4.70
C SER A 55 -11.39 -2.12 3.28
N SER A 56 -11.47 -0.98 2.58
CA SER A 56 -10.88 -0.80 1.25
C SER A 56 -9.36 -0.85 1.29
N LEU A 57 -8.73 -0.20 2.29
CA LEU A 57 -7.28 -0.26 2.49
C LEU A 57 -6.81 -1.68 2.83
N ASP A 58 -7.58 -2.43 3.62
CA ASP A 58 -7.26 -3.83 3.94
C ASP A 58 -7.26 -4.71 2.68
N ARG A 59 -8.28 -4.59 1.83
CA ARG A 59 -8.31 -5.30 0.53
C ARG A 59 -7.11 -4.92 -0.34
N LYS A 60 -6.82 -3.60 -0.42
CA LYS A 60 -5.66 -3.11 -1.18
C LYS A 60 -4.36 -3.69 -0.65
N LEU A 61 -4.19 -3.74 0.67
CA LEU A 61 -3.02 -4.37 1.28
C LEU A 61 -2.93 -5.86 0.93
N ALA A 62 -4.04 -6.59 0.97
CA ALA A 62 -4.05 -8.01 0.61
C ALA A 62 -3.61 -8.25 -0.84
N GLU A 63 -4.07 -7.42 -1.79
CA GLU A 63 -3.62 -7.45 -3.19
C GLU A 63 -2.12 -7.19 -3.32
N VAL A 64 -1.64 -6.13 -2.67
CA VAL A 64 -0.22 -5.71 -2.71
C VAL A 64 0.66 -6.75 -2.04
N TYR A 65 0.24 -7.33 -0.91
CA TYR A 65 0.96 -8.39 -0.24
C TYR A 65 1.06 -9.65 -1.10
N ALA A 66 -0.03 -10.05 -1.76
CA ALA A 66 -0.02 -11.18 -2.69
C ALA A 66 0.94 -10.92 -3.88
N ALA A 67 1.00 -9.68 -4.39
CA ALA A 67 1.95 -9.32 -5.44
C ALA A 67 3.41 -9.35 -4.92
N ALA A 68 3.66 -8.84 -3.71
CA ALA A 68 4.97 -8.90 -3.06
C ALA A 68 5.42 -10.35 -2.84
N THR A 69 4.51 -11.23 -2.40
CA THR A 69 4.80 -12.66 -2.20
C THR A 69 5.28 -13.33 -3.49
N ARG A 70 4.69 -12.99 -4.64
CA ARG A 70 5.16 -13.51 -5.94
C ARG A 70 6.56 -13.02 -6.32
N LYS A 71 6.96 -11.83 -5.86
CA LYS A 71 8.32 -11.29 -6.07
C LYS A 71 9.35 -11.85 -5.09
N ALA A 72 8.90 -12.19 -3.88
CA ALA A 72 9.75 -12.64 -2.78
C ALA A 72 10.17 -14.13 -2.84
N VAL A 73 9.87 -14.86 -3.93
CA VAL A 73 10.14 -16.31 -4.04
C VAL A 73 11.61 -16.68 -3.84
N ASN A 74 12.54 -15.74 -4.15
CA ASN A 74 13.99 -15.93 -4.00
C ASN A 74 14.57 -15.10 -2.83
N GLU A 75 13.72 -14.58 -1.93
CA GLU A 75 14.19 -13.82 -0.76
C GLU A 75 14.83 -14.75 0.27
N HIS A 76 16.07 -14.48 0.63
CA HIS A 76 16.82 -15.24 1.61
C HIS A 76 17.48 -14.29 2.64
N PRO A 77 17.13 -14.39 3.93
CA PRO A 77 16.07 -15.21 4.52
C PRO A 77 14.66 -14.74 4.11
N PRO A 78 13.63 -15.62 4.11
CA PRO A 78 12.26 -15.25 3.73
C PRO A 78 11.60 -14.43 4.84
N THR A 79 11.77 -13.11 4.82
CA THR A 79 11.34 -12.21 5.90
C THR A 79 9.92 -11.66 5.74
N LEU A 80 9.40 -11.59 4.50
CA LEU A 80 8.12 -10.96 4.18
C LEU A 80 6.95 -11.41 5.07
N LYS A 81 6.82 -12.74 5.30
CA LYS A 81 5.74 -13.30 6.13
C LYS A 81 5.89 -12.89 7.60
N ALA A 82 7.11 -12.92 8.13
CA ALA A 82 7.38 -12.52 9.51
C ALA A 82 7.12 -11.03 9.72
N GLU A 83 7.54 -10.20 8.76
CA GLU A 83 7.26 -8.76 8.75
C GLU A 83 5.75 -8.47 8.68
N GLN A 84 4.99 -9.23 7.89
CA GLN A 84 3.54 -9.04 7.82
C GLN A 84 2.86 -9.37 9.14
N ILE A 85 3.28 -10.44 9.83
CA ILE A 85 2.78 -10.78 11.15
C ILE A 85 3.14 -9.68 12.17
N GLY A 86 4.37 -9.16 12.11
CA GLY A 86 4.82 -8.05 12.96
C GLY A 86 3.99 -6.79 12.71
N TRP A 87 3.75 -6.47 11.45
CA TRP A 87 2.93 -5.31 11.06
C TRP A 87 1.49 -5.41 11.58
N ILE A 88 0.83 -6.59 11.45
CA ILE A 88 -0.53 -6.78 11.99
C ILE A 88 -0.58 -6.49 13.50
N ARG A 89 0.44 -6.93 14.24
CA ARG A 89 0.54 -6.65 15.68
C ARG A 89 0.73 -5.15 15.96
N GLY A 90 1.61 -4.49 15.20
CA GLY A 90 1.84 -3.04 15.29
C GLY A 90 0.60 -2.23 14.99
N ARG A 91 -0.11 -2.55 13.88
CA ARG A 91 -1.41 -1.92 13.55
C ARG A 91 -2.40 -2.06 14.71
N ASN A 92 -2.46 -3.23 15.32
CA ASN A 92 -3.38 -3.45 16.43
C ASN A 92 -3.01 -2.61 17.67
N ASP A 93 -1.75 -2.20 17.84
CA ASP A 93 -1.33 -1.27 18.90
C ASP A 93 -1.96 0.13 18.77
N CYS A 94 -2.59 0.45 17.63
CA CYS A 94 -3.42 1.64 17.47
C CYS A 94 -4.58 1.76 18.47
N TRP A 95 -4.93 0.67 19.18
CA TRP A 95 -5.88 0.76 20.30
C TRP A 95 -5.43 1.73 21.39
N LYS A 96 -4.12 1.99 21.50
CA LYS A 96 -3.51 2.93 22.46
C LYS A 96 -3.61 4.40 22.01
N SER A 97 -3.90 4.64 20.72
CA SER A 97 -4.00 5.99 20.16
C SER A 97 -5.28 6.70 20.61
N ASN A 98 -5.21 8.02 20.78
CA ASN A 98 -6.37 8.88 20.99
C ASN A 98 -7.27 8.91 19.73
N ASP A 99 -6.67 8.85 18.54
CA ASP A 99 -7.38 8.69 17.26
C ASP A 99 -7.00 7.34 16.64
N LYS A 100 -7.75 6.31 17.02
CA LYS A 100 -7.53 4.94 16.53
C LYS A 100 -7.72 4.83 15.04
N ARG A 101 -8.72 5.52 14.48
CA ARG A 101 -9.04 5.45 13.06
C ARG A 101 -7.90 5.99 12.21
N SER A 102 -7.43 7.20 12.50
CA SER A 102 -6.31 7.82 11.75
C SER A 102 -5.01 7.04 11.92
N CYS A 103 -4.73 6.49 13.12
CA CYS A 103 -3.59 5.61 13.35
C CYS A 103 -3.64 4.37 12.44
N VAL A 104 -4.78 3.67 12.40
CA VAL A 104 -4.96 2.47 11.56
C VAL A 104 -4.84 2.81 10.08
N GLU A 105 -5.45 3.93 9.63
CA GLU A 105 -5.36 4.38 8.25
C GLU A 105 -3.90 4.64 7.84
N ALA A 106 -3.14 5.36 8.67
CA ALA A 106 -1.74 5.65 8.42
C ALA A 106 -0.90 4.37 8.33
N ASP A 107 -1.12 3.41 9.23
CA ASP A 107 -0.41 2.12 9.22
C ASP A 107 -0.68 1.31 7.95
N TYR A 108 -1.92 1.26 7.47
CA TYR A 108 -2.25 0.63 6.19
C TYR A 108 -1.54 1.29 5.02
N ARG A 109 -1.61 2.64 4.93
CA ARG A 109 -0.96 3.41 3.86
C ARG A 109 0.55 3.19 3.86
N HIS A 110 1.20 3.27 5.00
CA HIS A 110 2.64 3.02 5.15
C HIS A 110 3.02 1.60 4.74
N ARG A 111 2.24 0.58 5.14
CA ARG A 111 2.53 -0.82 4.76
C ARG A 111 2.37 -1.05 3.27
N ILE A 112 1.31 -0.53 2.65
CA ILE A 112 1.09 -0.59 1.21
C ILE A 112 2.26 0.05 0.47
N ALA A 113 2.62 1.29 0.84
CA ALA A 113 3.72 2.03 0.24
C ALA A 113 5.07 1.29 0.38
N SER A 114 5.34 0.74 1.57
CA SER A 114 6.54 -0.07 1.84
C SER A 114 6.65 -1.28 0.92
N LEU A 115 5.57 -2.07 0.79
CA LEU A 115 5.58 -3.25 -0.07
C LEU A 115 5.71 -2.87 -1.55
N GLN A 116 5.02 -1.81 -1.98
CA GLN A 116 5.10 -1.32 -3.36
C GLN A 116 6.52 -0.91 -3.74
N ALA A 117 7.23 -0.20 -2.86
CA ALA A 117 8.59 0.25 -3.10
C ALA A 117 9.60 -0.91 -3.02
N ARG A 118 9.61 -1.66 -1.92
CA ARG A 118 10.59 -2.74 -1.68
C ARG A 118 10.55 -3.84 -2.74
N TYR A 119 9.34 -4.21 -3.16
CA TYR A 119 9.14 -5.26 -4.18
C TYR A 119 8.97 -4.70 -5.59
N ARG A 120 9.20 -3.37 -5.78
CA ARG A 120 9.10 -2.68 -7.09
C ARG A 120 7.80 -3.05 -7.82
N LEU A 121 6.67 -2.94 -7.08
CA LEU A 121 5.32 -3.20 -7.61
C LEU A 121 4.76 -2.01 -8.37
N VAL A 122 5.39 -0.85 -8.21
CA VAL A 122 5.13 0.38 -8.98
C VAL A 122 6.45 0.84 -9.60
N ALA A 123 6.38 1.48 -10.76
CA ALA A 123 7.56 2.03 -11.42
C ALA A 123 8.16 3.17 -10.58
N GLY A 124 9.46 3.09 -10.32
CA GLY A 124 10.22 4.14 -9.66
C GLY A 124 10.87 5.10 -10.66
N THR A 125 11.27 6.27 -10.18
CA THR A 125 12.12 7.24 -10.89
C THR A 125 13.54 7.16 -10.36
N GLY A 126 14.51 7.02 -11.22
CA GLY A 126 15.92 6.79 -10.89
C GLY A 126 16.41 5.46 -11.48
N PRO A 127 17.54 4.90 -10.98
CA PRO A 127 18.31 5.40 -9.84
C PRO A 127 19.00 6.73 -10.11
N ALA A 128 19.15 7.56 -9.07
CA ALA A 128 19.95 8.76 -9.08
C ALA A 128 21.12 8.59 -8.10
N THR A 129 22.33 8.82 -8.57
CA THR A 129 23.55 8.74 -7.75
C THR A 129 23.89 10.11 -7.18
N PHE A 130 24.26 10.13 -5.91
CA PHE A 130 24.79 11.29 -5.19
C PHE A 130 26.15 10.97 -4.60
N PHE A 131 27.08 11.92 -4.65
CA PHE A 131 28.38 11.83 -4.00
C PHE A 131 28.40 12.78 -2.80
N CYS A 132 28.68 12.23 -1.61
CA CYS A 132 28.60 12.98 -0.37
C CYS A 132 29.95 13.46 0.10
N ASP A 133 29.99 14.69 0.67
CA ASP A 133 31.16 15.37 1.22
C ASP A 133 32.34 15.49 0.27
N GLY A 134 32.05 15.56 -1.05
CA GLY A 134 33.08 15.67 -2.09
C GLY A 134 33.87 14.40 -2.39
N ASP A 135 33.56 13.26 -1.75
CA ASP A 135 34.22 11.98 -1.99
C ASP A 135 33.35 11.07 -2.89
N ARG A 136 33.84 10.73 -4.06
CA ARG A 136 33.17 9.80 -5.00
C ARG A 136 32.97 8.38 -4.43
N ARG A 137 33.75 7.98 -3.44
CA ARG A 137 33.57 6.70 -2.75
C ARG A 137 32.45 6.72 -1.72
N ASN A 138 32.03 7.91 -1.27
CA ASN A 138 30.89 8.12 -0.40
C ASN A 138 29.62 8.29 -1.25
N GLU A 139 29.21 7.20 -1.90
CA GLU A 139 28.10 7.16 -2.83
C GLU A 139 26.80 6.82 -2.13
N LEU A 140 25.72 7.51 -2.55
CA LEU A 140 24.35 7.21 -2.19
C LEU A 140 23.54 7.06 -3.48
N VAL A 141 22.87 5.92 -3.65
CA VAL A 141 21.98 5.65 -4.78
C VAL A 141 20.53 5.72 -4.33
N VAL A 142 19.71 6.50 -5.04
CA VAL A 142 18.33 6.79 -4.62
C VAL A 142 17.35 6.46 -5.75
N THR A 143 16.30 5.72 -5.42
CA THR A 143 15.15 5.47 -6.30
C THR A 143 13.90 5.99 -5.62
N PHE A 144 13.14 6.87 -6.30
CA PHE A 144 11.88 7.45 -5.81
C PHE A 144 10.69 6.65 -6.32
N PHE A 145 9.65 6.50 -5.50
CA PHE A 145 8.43 5.77 -5.86
C PHE A 145 7.18 6.64 -5.63
N PRO A 146 6.25 6.68 -6.60
CA PRO A 146 4.99 7.44 -6.51
C PRO A 146 3.94 6.69 -5.69
N THR A 147 4.33 6.21 -4.51
CA THR A 147 3.45 5.55 -3.54
C THR A 147 2.64 6.58 -2.74
N ASP A 148 1.72 6.12 -1.88
CA ASP A 148 0.98 6.97 -0.94
C ASP A 148 1.11 6.40 0.49
N PRO A 149 1.89 7.08 1.38
CA PRO A 149 2.74 8.25 1.13
C PRO A 149 3.87 7.96 0.13
N LYS A 150 4.38 9.02 -0.56
CA LYS A 150 5.55 8.87 -1.45
C LYS A 150 6.73 8.30 -0.67
N THR A 151 7.50 7.42 -1.32
CA THR A 151 8.69 6.81 -0.72
C THR A 151 9.91 6.96 -1.60
N LEU A 152 11.07 6.80 -0.99
CA LEU A 152 12.31 6.51 -1.68
C LEU A 152 13.02 5.32 -1.04
N ILE A 153 13.81 4.63 -1.83
CA ILE A 153 14.81 3.67 -1.36
C ILE A 153 16.17 4.30 -1.60
N ALA A 154 16.96 4.41 -0.55
CA ALA A 154 18.34 4.86 -0.60
C ALA A 154 19.27 3.70 -0.23
N GLU A 155 20.34 3.55 -1.02
CA GLU A 155 21.34 2.49 -0.89
C GLU A 155 22.69 3.15 -0.68
N ARG A 156 23.41 2.78 0.39
CA ARG A 156 24.75 3.29 0.72
C ARG A 156 25.62 2.14 1.19
N GLY A 157 26.62 1.79 0.38
CA GLY A 157 27.39 0.56 0.56
C GLY A 157 26.46 -0.66 0.50
N ASP A 158 26.48 -1.49 1.53
CA ASP A 158 25.63 -2.67 1.68
C ASP A 158 24.33 -2.41 2.44
N ALA A 159 24.09 -1.17 2.88
CA ALA A 159 22.91 -0.79 3.65
C ALA A 159 21.84 -0.14 2.76
N THR A 160 20.58 -0.50 3.04
CA THR A 160 19.39 0.03 2.35
C THR A 160 18.42 0.62 3.35
N SER A 161 17.92 1.82 3.06
CA SER A 161 16.86 2.47 3.84
C SER A 161 15.64 2.79 2.97
N LEU A 162 14.47 2.43 3.46
CA LEU A 162 13.19 2.91 2.93
C LEU A 162 12.77 4.13 3.74
N MET A 163 12.50 5.23 3.04
CA MET A 163 12.11 6.49 3.65
C MET A 163 10.77 6.95 3.09
N TYR A 164 9.98 7.64 3.92
CA TYR A 164 8.68 8.20 3.56
C TYR A 164 8.76 9.72 3.48
N LEU A 165 8.07 10.31 2.50
CA LEU A 165 7.94 11.75 2.41
C LEU A 165 7.12 12.28 3.59
N GLU A 166 7.71 13.18 4.38
CA GLU A 166 6.99 13.94 5.39
C GLU A 166 6.19 15.09 4.74
N PRO A 167 4.92 15.29 5.12
CA PRO A 167 4.08 16.35 4.56
C PRO A 167 4.37 17.72 5.20
N ALA A 168 5.64 18.14 5.32
CA ALA A 168 5.97 19.38 6.04
C ALA A 168 7.09 20.17 5.35
N GLY A 169 6.77 21.41 4.95
CA GLY A 169 7.74 22.43 4.52
C GLY A 169 7.89 22.54 3.01
N PRO A 170 8.66 23.55 2.54
CA PRO A 170 8.87 23.84 1.13
C PRO A 170 9.83 22.86 0.44
N GLU A 171 10.54 22.04 1.22
CA GLU A 171 11.52 21.07 0.73
C GLU A 171 11.00 19.65 0.88
N ALA A 172 11.27 18.78 -0.10
CA ALA A 172 10.91 17.36 -0.02
C ALA A 172 11.82 16.63 0.98
N LYS A 173 11.32 16.41 2.20
CA LYS A 173 12.03 15.70 3.24
C LYS A 173 11.50 14.26 3.34
N TYR A 174 12.39 13.30 3.13
CA TYR A 174 12.12 11.89 3.34
C TYR A 174 12.76 11.41 4.63
N VAL A 175 12.04 10.60 5.39
CA VAL A 175 12.47 10.09 6.70
C VAL A 175 12.36 8.58 6.74
N GLY A 176 13.47 7.92 7.10
CA GLY A 176 13.59 6.50 7.39
C GLY A 176 13.56 6.25 8.90
N ARG A 177 14.12 5.11 9.33
CA ARG A 177 14.19 4.77 10.75
C ARG A 177 15.19 5.65 11.51
N ASN A 178 16.38 5.85 10.94
CA ASN A 178 17.47 6.67 11.49
C ASN A 178 18.12 7.51 10.38
N GLU A 179 17.48 7.61 9.23
CA GLU A 179 18.00 8.30 8.06
C GLU A 179 17.05 9.43 7.65
N THR A 180 17.63 10.50 7.10
CA THR A 180 16.86 11.56 6.45
C THR A 180 17.49 11.91 5.11
N PHE A 181 16.65 12.29 4.15
CA PHE A 181 17.07 12.77 2.85
C PHE A 181 16.25 14.01 2.49
N ILE A 182 16.92 15.14 2.28
CA ILE A 182 16.31 16.41 1.91
C ILE A 182 16.98 16.87 0.62
N GLU A 183 16.24 16.88 -0.48
CA GLU A 183 16.76 17.28 -1.80
C GLU A 183 16.25 18.66 -2.19
N LYS A 184 17.16 19.44 -2.77
CA LYS A 184 16.87 20.71 -3.41
C LYS A 184 17.83 20.95 -4.57
N GLU A 185 17.29 21.10 -5.76
CA GLU A 185 18.03 21.56 -6.98
C GLU A 185 19.31 20.75 -7.24
N GLY A 186 19.25 19.42 -7.14
CA GLY A 186 20.39 18.53 -7.43
C GLY A 186 21.42 18.41 -6.31
N THR A 187 21.16 19.02 -5.16
CA THR A 187 21.91 18.81 -3.93
C THR A 187 21.02 18.14 -2.89
N ALA A 188 21.60 17.35 -1.97
CA ALA A 188 20.87 16.76 -0.88
C ALA A 188 21.63 16.90 0.45
N VAL A 189 20.88 17.08 1.53
CA VAL A 189 21.39 16.93 2.90
C VAL A 189 20.88 15.58 3.42
N VAL A 190 21.81 14.72 3.81
CA VAL A 190 21.53 13.33 4.18
C VAL A 190 22.08 13.04 5.56
N THR A 191 21.24 12.51 6.46
CA THR A 191 21.69 11.87 7.69
C THR A 191 21.59 10.37 7.50
N TRP A 192 22.62 9.62 7.89
CA TRP A 192 22.65 8.17 7.73
C TRP A 192 23.07 7.48 9.01
N GLY A 193 22.10 6.98 9.77
CA GLY A 193 22.28 6.32 11.06
C GLY A 193 21.93 7.18 12.27
N TYR A 194 21.74 6.52 13.39
CA TYR A 194 21.34 7.16 14.65
C TYR A 194 22.42 8.12 15.15
N GLY A 195 22.06 9.38 15.35
CA GLY A 195 22.97 10.41 15.84
C GLY A 195 24.11 10.79 14.91
N ALA A 196 24.08 10.32 13.65
CA ALA A 196 25.10 10.67 12.65
C ALA A 196 25.01 12.14 12.25
N PRO A 197 26.16 12.81 11.95
CA PRO A 197 26.13 14.16 11.40
C PRO A 197 25.55 14.16 9.98
N PRO A 198 24.92 15.28 9.54
CA PRO A 198 24.43 15.42 8.18
C PRO A 198 25.61 15.52 7.19
N MET A 199 25.47 14.84 6.05
CA MET A 199 26.38 14.91 4.90
C MET A 199 25.76 15.80 3.82
N ARG A 200 26.60 16.51 3.08
CA ARG A 200 26.22 17.26 1.88
C ARG A 200 26.51 16.42 0.64
N CYS A 201 25.48 16.09 -0.13
CA CYS A 201 25.59 15.25 -1.28
C CYS A 201 25.20 16.00 -2.55
N THR A 202 25.97 15.80 -3.63
CA THR A 202 25.71 16.40 -4.95
C THR A 202 25.35 15.30 -5.93
N ARG A 203 24.31 15.52 -6.71
CA ARG A 203 23.87 14.56 -7.73
C ARG A 203 24.93 14.41 -8.81
N ALA A 204 25.21 13.17 -9.19
CA ALA A 204 26.05 12.87 -10.32
C ALA A 204 25.43 13.42 -11.64
N PRO A 205 26.23 13.90 -12.59
CA PRO A 205 25.78 14.39 -13.88
C PRO A 205 25.08 13.33 -14.72
#